data_2ac8235474001ec3cd57c28b2048ebeb
#
_entry.id   2ac8235474001ec3cd57c28b2048ebeb
#
_cell.length_a   1.000
_cell.length_b   1.000
_cell.length_c   1.000
_cell.angle_alpha   90.00
_cell.angle_beta   90.00
_cell.angle_gamma   90.00
#
_symmetry.space_group_name_H-M   'P 1'
#
loop_
_entity.id
_entity.type
_entity.pdbx_description
1 polymer ?
#
loop_
_entity_poly.entity_id
_entity_poly.type
_entity_poly.pdbx_seq_one_letter_code
_entity_poly.pdbx_strand_id
1 'polypeptide(L)'
;MRLAKTALVIALASVGTMAAAESQVTLYGTIDGAVVVNKAKGGDATVSLEDGIAGGSVWGIEGSEDLGNGYSVGFLLENGFAMDSGSAGEEGKAFSKQATLSLSGNFGELAFGRMGGLASYEGSYSIWDASPFG
;
A
#
# COMPACT_ATOMS: atom_id res chain seq x y z
N MET A 1 18.61 32.69 26.72
CA MET A 1 18.41 31.51 25.88
C MET A 1 16.96 31.01 25.88
N ARG A 2 15.96 31.88 25.92
CA ARG A 2 14.51 31.51 25.91
C ARG A 2 13.70 32.15 24.76
N LEU A 3 14.31 33.00 23.94
CA LEU A 3 13.63 33.70 22.84
C LEU A 3 13.58 32.90 21.51
N ALA A 4 14.46 31.90 21.32
CA ALA A 4 14.51 31.14 20.10
C ALA A 4 13.37 30.09 19.96
N LYS A 5 12.73 29.67 21.06
CA LYS A 5 11.65 28.67 21.04
C LYS A 5 10.27 29.25 20.69
N THR A 6 10.07 30.54 20.94
CA THR A 6 8.78 31.23 20.71
C THR A 6 8.63 31.64 19.22
N ALA A 7 9.74 31.91 18.55
CA ALA A 7 9.73 32.29 17.10
C ALA A 7 9.36 31.10 16.17
N LEU A 8 9.68 29.87 16.55
CA LEU A 8 9.37 28.69 15.75
C LEU A 8 7.88 28.31 15.79
N VAL A 9 7.21 28.57 16.90
CA VAL A 9 5.77 28.27 17.07
C VAL A 9 4.90 29.27 16.29
N ILE A 10 5.32 30.51 16.13
CA ILE A 10 4.57 31.54 15.39
C ILE A 10 4.70 31.33 13.88
N ALA A 11 5.81 30.77 13.40
CA ALA A 11 5.98 30.45 11.99
C ALA A 11 5.10 29.29 11.50
N LEU A 12 4.73 28.35 12.38
CA LEU A 12 3.81 27.26 12.04
C LEU A 12 2.34 27.68 12.02
N ALA A 13 1.97 28.74 12.73
CA ALA A 13 0.58 29.21 12.82
C ALA A 13 0.16 30.10 11.63
N SER A 14 1.07 30.54 10.77
CA SER A 14 0.79 31.40 9.62
C SER A 14 0.61 30.65 8.29
N VAL A 15 0.63 29.33 8.29
CA VAL A 15 0.41 28.49 7.07
C VAL A 15 -1.08 28.11 6.89
N GLY A 16 -1.97 28.67 7.63
CA GLY A 16 -3.38 28.25 7.74
C GLY A 16 -4.38 28.92 6.80
N THR A 17 -4.04 29.25 5.55
CA THR A 17 -5.05 29.54 4.50
C THR A 17 -4.50 29.17 3.14
N MET A 18 -4.15 27.91 2.95
CA MET A 18 -4.04 27.33 1.62
C MET A 18 -5.37 26.70 1.26
N ALA A 19 -5.79 26.91 0.01
CA ALA A 19 -6.95 26.26 -0.59
C ALA A 19 -6.94 24.78 -0.19
N ALA A 20 -8.08 24.29 0.27
CA ALA A 20 -8.24 22.88 0.62
C ALA A 20 -7.91 22.03 -0.61
N ALA A 21 -6.67 21.60 -0.71
CA ALA A 21 -6.33 20.48 -1.54
C ALA A 21 -7.15 19.30 -0.99
N GLU A 22 -7.89 18.65 -1.84
CA GLU A 22 -8.77 17.55 -1.44
C GLU A 22 -7.88 16.35 -1.12
N SER A 23 -7.46 16.25 0.14
CA SER A 23 -6.72 15.09 0.63
C SER A 23 -7.64 13.88 0.58
N GLN A 24 -7.28 12.87 -0.18
CA GLN A 24 -8.03 11.63 -0.28
C GLN A 24 -7.27 10.51 0.42
N VAL A 25 -7.97 9.77 1.28
CA VAL A 25 -7.45 8.55 1.89
C VAL A 25 -8.44 7.44 1.62
N THR A 26 -7.98 6.37 1.00
CA THR A 26 -8.77 5.20 0.63
C THR A 26 -8.27 3.98 1.38
N LEU A 27 -9.18 3.27 2.03
CA LEU A 27 -8.96 1.92 2.51
C LEU A 27 -9.43 0.95 1.42
N TYR A 28 -8.58 0.02 1.03
CA TYR A 28 -8.89 -0.98 0.02
C TYR A 28 -8.44 -2.38 0.45
N GLY A 29 -8.84 -3.39 -0.30
CA GLY A 29 -8.38 -4.75 -0.09
C GLY A 29 -9.00 -5.75 -1.04
N THR A 30 -8.36 -6.92 -1.11
CA THR A 30 -8.84 -8.08 -1.86
C THR A 30 -8.78 -9.29 -0.93
N ILE A 31 -9.83 -10.10 -0.97
CA ILE A 31 -9.86 -11.40 -0.30
C ILE A 31 -9.81 -12.47 -1.38
N ASP A 32 -8.80 -13.32 -1.32
CA ASP A 32 -8.58 -14.42 -2.25
C ASP A 32 -8.60 -15.74 -1.46
N GLY A 33 -9.70 -16.44 -1.53
CA GLY A 33 -9.86 -17.70 -0.80
C GLY A 33 -10.81 -18.64 -1.52
N ALA A 34 -10.60 -19.94 -1.34
CA ALA A 34 -11.42 -20.98 -1.91
C ALA A 34 -11.67 -22.12 -0.93
N VAL A 35 -12.85 -22.74 -1.04
CA VAL A 35 -13.13 -24.02 -0.40
C VAL A 35 -12.70 -25.13 -1.36
N VAL A 36 -11.72 -25.93 -0.93
CA VAL A 36 -11.15 -27.02 -1.72
C VAL A 36 -11.59 -28.36 -1.15
N VAL A 37 -12.08 -29.22 -2.02
CA VAL A 37 -12.45 -30.61 -1.68
C VAL A 37 -11.46 -31.55 -2.36
N ASN A 38 -10.65 -32.21 -1.54
CA ASN A 38 -9.68 -33.20 -2.01
C ASN A 38 -10.17 -34.60 -1.68
N LYS A 39 -10.14 -35.51 -2.65
CA LYS A 39 -10.44 -36.91 -2.46
C LYS A 39 -9.40 -37.80 -3.16
N ALA A 40 -8.57 -38.47 -2.38
CA ALA A 40 -7.68 -39.49 -2.91
C ALA A 40 -8.47 -40.76 -3.25
N LYS A 41 -7.98 -41.55 -4.21
CA LYS A 41 -8.59 -42.84 -4.60
C LYS A 41 -8.54 -43.81 -3.42
N GLY A 42 -9.72 -44.21 -2.92
CA GLY A 42 -9.85 -45.11 -1.77
C GLY A 42 -9.72 -44.45 -0.40
N GLY A 43 -9.60 -43.11 -0.34
CA GLY A 43 -9.57 -42.36 0.91
C GLY A 43 -10.85 -41.55 1.13
N ASP A 44 -10.94 -40.95 2.32
CA ASP A 44 -12.00 -40.01 2.67
C ASP A 44 -11.80 -38.64 1.98
N ALA A 45 -12.91 -37.95 1.78
CA ALA A 45 -12.84 -36.58 1.28
C ALA A 45 -12.42 -35.62 2.41
N THR A 46 -11.49 -34.73 2.10
CA THR A 46 -11.12 -33.61 2.99
C THR A 46 -11.63 -32.31 2.40
N VAL A 47 -12.12 -31.42 3.26
CA VAL A 47 -12.56 -30.08 2.90
C VAL A 47 -11.67 -29.10 3.63
N SER A 48 -11.06 -28.18 2.92
CA SER A 48 -10.21 -27.13 3.47
C SER A 48 -10.61 -25.77 2.91
N LEU A 49 -10.35 -24.72 3.69
CA LEU A 49 -10.33 -23.35 3.21
C LEU A 49 -8.87 -23.06 2.83
N GLU A 50 -8.65 -22.69 1.58
CA GLU A 50 -7.33 -22.35 1.06
C GLU A 50 -7.26 -20.86 0.77
N ASP A 51 -6.13 -20.24 1.04
CA ASP A 51 -5.83 -18.85 0.76
C ASP A 51 -4.89 -18.70 -0.43
N GLY A 52 -4.97 -17.56 -1.14
CA GLY A 52 -3.99 -17.22 -2.17
C GLY A 52 -4.06 -18.05 -3.45
N ILE A 53 -5.23 -18.45 -3.88
CA ILE A 53 -5.39 -19.26 -5.09
C ILE A 53 -5.02 -18.49 -6.37
N ALA A 54 -5.35 -17.21 -6.44
CA ALA A 54 -5.10 -16.36 -7.59
C ALA A 54 -3.97 -15.33 -7.36
N GLY A 55 -3.92 -14.68 -6.21
CA GLY A 55 -2.94 -13.62 -5.97
C GLY A 55 -2.64 -13.33 -4.50
N GLY A 56 -3.43 -13.93 -3.60
CA GLY A 56 -3.34 -13.69 -2.15
C GLY A 56 -4.21 -12.55 -1.66
N SER A 57 -4.52 -12.63 -0.37
CA SER A 57 -5.34 -11.63 0.29
C SER A 57 -4.49 -10.46 0.75
N VAL A 58 -4.96 -9.24 0.49
CA VAL A 58 -4.28 -8.00 0.86
C VAL A 58 -5.27 -6.97 1.38
N TRP A 59 -4.80 -6.08 2.24
CA TRP A 59 -5.49 -4.84 2.57
C TRP A 59 -4.48 -3.69 2.63
N GLY A 60 -4.92 -2.48 2.34
CA GLY A 60 -4.04 -1.33 2.33
C GLY A 60 -4.77 -0.02 2.54
N ILE A 61 -3.98 1.00 2.79
CA ILE A 61 -4.39 2.39 2.85
C ILE A 61 -3.52 3.16 1.89
N GLU A 62 -4.14 3.89 1.00
CA GLU A 62 -3.46 4.83 0.11
C GLU A 62 -4.03 6.23 0.29
N GLY A 63 -3.23 7.22 -0.03
CA GLY A 63 -3.69 8.59 0.01
C GLY A 63 -2.80 9.50 -0.80
N SER A 64 -3.38 10.63 -1.19
CA SER A 64 -2.65 11.67 -1.91
C SER A 64 -3.12 13.05 -1.50
N GLU A 65 -2.22 14.03 -1.63
CA GLU A 65 -2.49 15.43 -1.40
C GLU A 65 -1.87 16.26 -2.52
N ASP A 66 -2.66 17.15 -3.11
CA ASP A 66 -2.19 18.14 -4.08
C ASP A 66 -1.50 19.29 -3.34
N LEU A 67 -0.23 19.51 -3.63
CA LEU A 67 0.57 20.60 -3.05
C LEU A 67 0.46 21.89 -3.87
N GLY A 68 -0.28 21.89 -4.96
CA GLY A 68 -0.38 22.99 -5.92
C GLY A 68 0.79 23.03 -6.92
N ASN A 69 0.65 23.89 -7.91
CA ASN A 69 1.64 24.08 -8.97
C ASN A 69 2.04 22.80 -9.73
N GLY A 70 1.16 21.79 -9.76
CA GLY A 70 1.40 20.51 -10.40
C GLY A 70 2.26 19.53 -9.60
N TYR A 71 2.42 19.76 -8.29
CA TYR A 71 3.08 18.84 -7.37
C TYR A 71 2.06 18.15 -6.48
N SER A 72 2.31 16.87 -6.20
CA SER A 72 1.52 16.09 -5.24
C SER A 72 2.41 15.17 -4.42
N VAL A 73 1.98 14.86 -3.23
CA VAL A 73 2.56 13.83 -2.37
C VAL A 73 1.56 12.69 -2.20
N GLY A 74 2.06 11.46 -2.20
CA GLY A 74 1.24 10.27 -2.01
C GLY A 74 1.88 9.28 -1.06
N PHE A 75 1.08 8.38 -0.51
CA PHE A 75 1.55 7.23 0.24
C PHE A 75 0.73 5.99 -0.09
N LEU A 76 1.37 4.83 0.04
CA LEU A 76 0.74 3.52 -0.07
C LEU A 76 1.29 2.60 1.00
N LEU A 77 0.40 2.07 1.83
CA LEU A 77 0.71 1.13 2.91
C LEU A 77 -0.13 -0.13 2.69
N GLU A 78 0.51 -1.28 2.41
CA GLU A 78 -0.18 -2.51 2.08
C GLU A 78 0.38 -3.70 2.86
N ASN A 79 -0.52 -4.51 3.39
CA ASN A 79 -0.20 -5.75 4.09
C ASN A 79 -0.92 -6.94 3.46
N GLY A 80 -0.18 -8.04 3.28
CA GLY A 80 -0.76 -9.34 2.97
C GLY A 80 -1.31 -10.01 4.22
N PHE A 81 -2.27 -10.89 4.07
CA PHE A 81 -2.76 -11.73 5.15
C PHE A 81 -3.26 -13.07 4.61
N ALA A 82 -3.28 -14.08 5.45
CA ALA A 82 -3.87 -15.38 5.13
C ALA A 82 -5.33 -15.40 5.59
N MET A 83 -6.25 -15.59 4.65
CA MET A 83 -7.68 -15.55 4.91
C MET A 83 -8.16 -16.73 5.78
N ASP A 84 -7.52 -17.89 5.64
CA ASP A 84 -7.84 -19.12 6.35
C ASP A 84 -7.53 -19.08 7.85
N SER A 85 -6.47 -18.35 8.22
CA SER A 85 -5.95 -18.29 9.60
C SER A 85 -6.01 -16.89 10.22
N GLY A 86 -6.17 -15.83 9.40
CA GLY A 86 -6.06 -14.44 9.84
C GLY A 86 -4.62 -14.01 10.16
N SER A 87 -3.63 -14.80 9.78
CA SER A 87 -2.22 -14.47 10.01
C SER A 87 -1.79 -13.28 9.16
N ALA A 88 -0.95 -12.39 9.73
CA ALA A 88 -0.34 -11.30 8.98
C ALA A 88 0.70 -11.85 7.98
N GLY A 89 0.89 -11.14 6.87
CA GLY A 89 1.68 -11.63 5.74
C GLY A 89 3.15 -11.90 6.04
N GLU A 90 3.80 -11.08 6.86
CA GLU A 90 5.21 -11.28 7.24
C GLU A 90 5.41 -10.86 8.70
N GLU A 91 5.99 -11.76 9.50
CA GLU A 91 6.23 -11.52 10.92
C GLU A 91 7.12 -10.29 11.14
N GLY A 92 6.74 -9.46 12.10
CA GLY A 92 7.47 -8.25 12.46
C GLY A 92 7.28 -7.07 11.51
N LYS A 93 6.44 -7.20 10.48
CA LYS A 93 6.12 -6.11 9.55
C LYS A 93 4.65 -5.74 9.60
N ALA A 94 4.36 -4.47 9.88
CA ALA A 94 3.00 -3.94 9.80
C ALA A 94 2.48 -3.87 8.35
N PHE A 95 3.40 -3.61 7.41
CA PHE A 95 3.12 -3.55 5.96
C PHE A 95 4.13 -4.43 5.23
N SER A 96 3.72 -5.67 4.95
CA SER A 96 4.61 -6.68 4.37
C SER A 96 4.78 -6.53 2.86
N LYS A 97 3.81 -5.93 2.17
CA LYS A 97 3.82 -5.77 0.72
C LYS A 97 4.46 -4.44 0.31
N GLN A 98 3.84 -3.33 0.68
CA GLN A 98 4.32 -1.99 0.34
C GLN A 98 4.25 -1.04 1.54
N ALA A 99 5.20 -0.13 1.61
CA ALA A 99 5.20 1.00 2.53
C ALA A 99 5.98 2.14 1.86
N THR A 100 5.29 2.95 1.06
CA THR A 100 5.91 3.95 0.18
C THR A 100 5.38 5.34 0.43
N LEU A 101 6.25 6.31 0.24
CA LEU A 101 5.95 7.73 0.10
C LEU A 101 6.40 8.18 -1.28
N SER A 102 5.57 8.92 -2.00
CA SER A 102 5.89 9.45 -3.32
C SER A 102 5.74 10.97 -3.39
N LEU A 103 6.53 11.56 -4.26
CA LEU A 103 6.44 12.96 -4.67
C LEU A 103 6.37 13.01 -6.19
N SER A 104 5.29 13.56 -6.71
CA SER A 104 5.05 13.69 -8.15
C SER A 104 5.08 15.15 -8.58
N GLY A 105 5.44 15.37 -9.84
CA GLY A 105 5.51 16.69 -10.45
C GLY A 105 5.81 16.60 -11.94
N ASN A 106 6.17 17.75 -12.56
CA ASN A 106 6.54 17.78 -13.97
C ASN A 106 7.83 17.00 -14.33
N PHE A 107 8.59 16.58 -13.31
CA PHE A 107 9.76 15.71 -13.45
C PHE A 107 9.40 14.20 -13.46
N GLY A 108 8.13 13.84 -13.28
CA GLY A 108 7.66 12.49 -13.05
C GLY A 108 7.39 12.21 -11.57
N GLU A 109 7.70 10.99 -11.10
CA GLU A 109 7.49 10.57 -9.72
C GLU A 109 8.78 10.07 -9.08
N LEU A 110 9.00 10.46 -7.84
CA LEU A 110 10.02 9.92 -6.94
C LEU A 110 9.34 9.17 -5.81
N ALA A 111 9.59 7.86 -5.70
CA ALA A 111 9.04 7.03 -4.64
C ALA A 111 10.13 6.51 -3.72
N PHE A 112 9.84 6.45 -2.43
CA PHE A 112 10.75 6.06 -1.36
C PHE A 112 10.06 5.05 -0.43
N GLY A 113 10.79 4.06 0.04
CA GLY A 113 10.30 3.09 1.02
C GLY A 113 10.37 1.66 0.52
N ARG A 114 9.56 0.78 1.13
CA ARG A 114 9.42 -0.61 0.73
C ARG A 114 8.45 -0.69 -0.46
N MET A 115 8.93 -1.19 -1.56
CA MET A 115 8.15 -1.40 -2.78
C MET A 115 8.58 -2.72 -3.43
N GLY A 116 7.78 -3.25 -4.34
CA GLY A 116 8.14 -4.40 -5.15
C GLY A 116 9.40 -4.14 -5.99
N GLY A 117 10.11 -5.20 -6.33
CA GLY A 117 11.25 -5.09 -7.24
C GLY A 117 10.78 -4.80 -8.67
N LEU A 118 11.58 -4.02 -9.44
CA LEU A 118 11.26 -3.69 -10.83
C LEU A 118 11.03 -4.93 -11.73
N ALA A 119 11.61 -6.07 -11.36
CA ALA A 119 11.48 -7.34 -12.10
C ALA A 119 10.56 -8.35 -11.40
N SER A 120 9.75 -7.92 -10.42
CA SER A 120 8.78 -8.77 -9.74
C SER A 120 7.36 -8.46 -10.21
N TYR A 121 6.46 -9.41 -10.06
CA TYR A 121 5.03 -9.21 -10.29
C TYR A 121 4.34 -8.50 -9.10
N GLU A 122 5.08 -8.22 -8.04
CA GLU A 122 4.56 -7.60 -6.83
C GLU A 122 4.98 -6.14 -6.76
N GLY A 123 4.04 -5.29 -6.40
CA GLY A 123 4.24 -3.87 -6.15
C GLY A 123 3.90 -2.97 -7.35
N SER A 124 3.52 -1.76 -7.02
CA SER A 124 3.03 -0.75 -8.00
C SER A 124 4.08 -0.29 -9.03
N TYR A 125 5.34 -0.65 -8.83
CA TYR A 125 6.46 -0.24 -9.70
C TYR A 125 7.07 -1.42 -10.46
N SER A 126 6.30 -2.51 -10.66
CA SER A 126 6.74 -3.65 -11.46
C SER A 126 6.81 -3.29 -12.94
N ILE A 127 7.90 -3.68 -13.62
CA ILE A 127 8.03 -3.50 -15.07
C ILE A 127 7.05 -4.38 -15.86
N TRP A 128 6.49 -5.41 -15.23
CA TRP A 128 5.49 -6.28 -15.87
C TRP A 128 4.14 -5.59 -16.01
N ASP A 129 3.80 -4.70 -15.09
CA ASP A 129 2.56 -3.90 -15.16
C ASP A 129 2.65 -2.80 -16.22
N ALA A 130 3.87 -2.38 -16.57
CA ALA A 130 4.12 -1.43 -17.65
C ALA A 130 4.22 -2.08 -19.04
N SER A 131 3.95 -3.36 -19.15
CA SER A 131 4.05 -4.08 -20.43
C SER A 131 2.98 -3.59 -21.43
N PRO A 132 3.36 -3.14 -22.63
CA PRO A 132 2.41 -2.79 -23.68
C PRO A 132 1.68 -4.00 -24.27
N PHE A 133 1.97 -5.21 -23.79
CA PHE A 133 1.42 -6.48 -24.25
C PHE A 133 0.49 -7.15 -23.22
N GLY A 134 0.06 -6.38 -22.20
CA GLY A 134 -0.94 -6.82 -21.20
C GLY A 134 -2.35 -6.87 -21.76
#